data_ee390bf0920780f4c74d229f3abd0324
#
_entry.id   ee390bf0920780f4c74d229f3abd0324
#
_cell.length_a   1.000
_cell.length_b   1.000
_cell.length_c   1.000
_cell.angle_alpha   90.00
_cell.angle_beta   90.00
_cell.angle_gamma   90.00
#
_symmetry.space_group_name_H-M   'P 1'
#
loop_
_entity.id
_entity.type
_entity.pdbx_description
1 polymer ?
#
loop_
_entity_poly.entity_id
_entity_poly.type
_entity_poly.pdbx_seq_one_letter_code
_entity_poly.pdbx_strand_id
1 'polypeptide(L)'
;KEAIPFILTGSAIQLFQILDQMTFINSMSWFTNYSNEDLVVMFSYFSANPNKITMILISLGVSIGGVGLPLLTENYVKGDLRSASKLIQDNLTMLLLFLFPATVGVVMVGEPIYTIFYGKPDGLALGLFIFAVLQSTILGVYMDLSPMLQAMFHNRKAIRYFFYGSVAKLVLQLPTIYLFHSYGPLISTSIALIIPILFIYRELCRVTGMRGNVVFRRTILISLLTFVMFIGVGAIQWILGFVFQPSGRLWSFLYVTLVG
;
A
#
# COMPACT_ATOMS: atom_id res chain seq x y z
N LYS A 1 18.55 -22.94 0.85
CA LYS A 1 18.81 -21.86 1.83
C LYS A 1 18.41 -20.46 1.29
N GLU A 2 18.31 -20.27 -0.03
CA GLU A 2 17.97 -18.97 -0.65
C GLU A 2 16.47 -18.71 -0.76
N ALA A 3 15.62 -19.73 -0.66
CA ALA A 3 14.16 -19.56 -0.69
C ALA A 3 13.59 -18.88 0.58
N ILE A 4 14.24 -19.07 1.73
CA ILE A 4 13.78 -18.50 3.01
C ILE A 4 13.62 -16.98 2.96
N PRO A 5 14.57 -16.20 2.40
CA PRO A 5 14.42 -14.76 2.24
C PRO A 5 13.15 -14.34 1.47
N PHE A 6 12.88 -15.01 0.36
CA PHE A 6 11.71 -14.74 -0.46
C PHE A 6 10.41 -15.05 0.27
N ILE A 7 10.36 -16.18 0.99
CA ILE A 7 9.19 -16.57 1.77
C ILE A 7 8.93 -15.53 2.87
N LEU A 8 9.95 -15.17 3.65
CA LEU A 8 9.79 -14.22 4.76
C LEU A 8 9.36 -12.82 4.28
N THR A 9 10.01 -12.30 3.24
CA THR A 9 9.66 -10.96 2.72
C THR A 9 8.35 -10.96 1.93
N GLY A 10 8.03 -12.06 1.22
CA GLY A 10 6.77 -12.23 0.53
C GLY A 10 5.58 -12.43 1.47
N SER A 11 5.80 -13.02 2.65
CA SER A 11 4.78 -13.22 3.69
C SER A 11 4.63 -12.01 4.63
N ALA A 12 5.29 -10.90 4.35
CA ALA A 12 5.29 -9.71 5.21
C ALA A 12 3.88 -9.23 5.57
N ILE A 13 2.98 -9.21 4.58
CA ILE A 13 1.60 -8.77 4.74
C ILE A 13 0.86 -9.71 5.70
N GLN A 14 0.96 -11.01 5.47
CA GLN A 14 0.30 -12.02 6.28
C GLN A 14 0.79 -11.98 7.73
N LEU A 15 2.09 -11.80 7.92
CA LEU A 15 2.67 -11.65 9.26
C LEU A 15 2.13 -10.41 9.98
N PHE A 16 2.04 -9.27 9.29
CA PHE A 16 1.49 -8.05 9.88
C PHE A 16 -0.01 -8.17 10.15
N GLN A 17 -0.77 -8.82 9.27
CA GLN A 17 -2.20 -9.10 9.49
C GLN A 17 -2.44 -10.01 10.69
N ILE A 18 -1.63 -11.06 10.87
CA ILE A 18 -1.70 -11.94 12.05
C ILE A 18 -1.40 -11.14 13.33
N LEU A 19 -0.37 -10.31 13.32
CA LEU A 19 -0.04 -9.44 14.45
C LEU A 19 -1.21 -8.49 14.78
N ASP A 20 -1.82 -7.89 13.76
CA ASP A 20 -2.98 -7.01 13.94
C ASP A 20 -4.16 -7.79 14.55
N GLN A 21 -4.44 -9.00 14.06
CA GLN A 21 -5.51 -9.85 14.58
C GLN A 21 -5.29 -10.25 16.03
N MET A 22 -4.07 -10.65 16.38
CA MET A 22 -3.75 -11.09 17.76
C MET A 22 -3.73 -9.93 18.76
N THR A 23 -3.32 -8.74 18.31
CA THR A 23 -3.10 -7.62 19.24
C THR A 23 -4.27 -6.65 19.30
N PHE A 24 -4.99 -6.40 18.20
CA PHE A 24 -6.02 -5.36 18.16
C PHE A 24 -7.16 -5.61 19.14
N ILE A 25 -7.81 -6.77 19.06
CA ILE A 25 -8.98 -7.09 19.89
C ILE A 25 -8.58 -7.09 21.37
N ASN A 26 -7.48 -7.77 21.69
CA ASN A 26 -7.01 -7.85 23.09
C ASN A 26 -6.62 -6.48 23.65
N SER A 27 -5.92 -5.66 22.85
CA SER A 27 -5.48 -4.34 23.31
C SER A 27 -6.65 -3.37 23.46
N MET A 28 -7.57 -3.36 22.51
CA MET A 28 -8.75 -2.50 22.56
C MET A 28 -9.67 -2.85 23.74
N SER A 29 -9.82 -4.11 24.10
CA SER A 29 -10.59 -4.52 25.27
C SER A 29 -10.01 -4.01 26.59
N TRP A 30 -8.71 -3.67 26.65
CA TRP A 30 -8.08 -3.07 27.83
C TRP A 30 -8.35 -1.57 27.98
N PHE A 31 -8.57 -0.88 26.85
CA PHE A 31 -8.65 0.59 26.81
C PHE A 31 -10.08 1.10 26.56
N THR A 32 -11.00 0.22 26.16
CA THR A 32 -12.36 0.60 25.79
C THR A 32 -13.39 -0.36 26.36
N ASN A 33 -14.63 0.11 26.48
CA ASN A 33 -15.77 -0.70 26.96
C ASN A 33 -16.57 -1.30 25.79
N TYR A 34 -15.99 -1.45 24.60
CA TYR A 34 -16.66 -2.09 23.46
C TYR A 34 -16.84 -3.59 23.72
N SER A 35 -17.95 -4.14 23.21
CA SER A 35 -18.16 -5.59 23.22
C SER A 35 -17.15 -6.29 22.28
N ASN A 36 -16.87 -7.57 22.53
CA ASN A 36 -16.02 -8.34 21.62
C ASN A 36 -16.57 -8.39 20.20
N GLU A 37 -17.90 -8.37 20.03
CA GLU A 37 -18.57 -8.34 18.73
C GLU A 37 -18.27 -7.03 17.99
N ASP A 38 -18.37 -5.88 18.68
CA ASP A 38 -18.04 -4.58 18.11
C ASP A 38 -16.56 -4.50 17.68
N LEU A 39 -15.64 -5.04 18.51
CA LEU A 39 -14.22 -5.07 18.20
C LEU A 39 -13.90 -5.93 16.97
N VAL A 40 -14.58 -7.06 16.80
CA VAL A 40 -14.45 -7.89 15.59
C VAL A 40 -14.97 -7.16 14.37
N VAL A 41 -16.08 -6.44 14.46
CA VAL A 41 -16.60 -5.61 13.37
C VAL A 41 -15.61 -4.50 13.02
N MET A 42 -15.10 -3.78 14.02
CA MET A 42 -14.07 -2.74 13.80
C MET A 42 -12.79 -3.30 13.16
N PHE A 43 -12.36 -4.51 13.59
CA PHE A 43 -11.23 -5.21 12.97
C PHE A 43 -11.49 -5.48 11.48
N SER A 44 -12.71 -5.87 11.12
CA SER A 44 -13.06 -6.13 9.72
C SER A 44 -12.99 -4.88 8.84
N TYR A 45 -13.28 -3.70 9.39
CA TYR A 45 -13.28 -2.43 8.65
C TYR A 45 -11.90 -2.05 8.09
N PHE A 46 -10.82 -2.40 8.79
CA PHE A 46 -9.48 -2.08 8.28
C PHE A 46 -8.72 -3.30 7.74
N SER A 47 -9.09 -4.51 8.11
CA SER A 47 -8.40 -5.73 7.69
C SER A 47 -9.12 -6.42 6.52
N ALA A 48 -10.37 -6.87 6.72
CA ALA A 48 -11.06 -7.71 5.74
C ALA A 48 -11.69 -6.91 4.60
N ASN A 49 -12.38 -5.81 4.92
CA ASN A 49 -13.16 -5.07 3.93
C ASN A 49 -12.28 -4.38 2.87
N PRO A 50 -11.21 -3.66 3.23
CA PRO A 50 -10.37 -3.04 2.22
C PRO A 50 -9.56 -4.03 1.40
N ASN A 51 -9.31 -5.24 1.95
CA ASN A 51 -8.34 -6.18 1.40
C ASN A 51 -8.63 -6.57 -0.06
N LYS A 52 -9.89 -6.71 -0.45
CA LYS A 52 -10.28 -7.03 -1.83
C LYS A 52 -9.81 -5.98 -2.82
N ILE A 53 -10.02 -4.70 -2.50
CA ILE A 53 -9.66 -3.58 -3.38
C ILE A 53 -8.15 -3.33 -3.34
N THR A 54 -7.56 -3.32 -2.16
CA THR A 54 -6.11 -3.10 -2.00
C THR A 54 -5.29 -4.19 -2.68
N MET A 55 -5.73 -5.46 -2.62
CA MET A 55 -5.07 -6.57 -3.31
C MET A 55 -5.15 -6.44 -4.83
N ILE A 56 -6.25 -5.96 -5.40
CA ILE A 56 -6.33 -5.67 -6.84
C ILE A 56 -5.32 -4.59 -7.21
N LEU A 57 -5.30 -3.47 -6.49
CA LEU A 57 -4.36 -2.38 -6.74
C LEU A 57 -2.90 -2.85 -6.68
N ILE A 58 -2.55 -3.59 -5.62
CA ILE A 58 -1.20 -4.07 -5.40
C ILE A 58 -0.81 -5.09 -6.47
N SER A 59 -1.67 -6.07 -6.77
CA SER A 59 -1.35 -7.14 -7.73
C SER A 59 -1.10 -6.59 -9.13
N LEU A 60 -1.92 -5.64 -9.58
CA LEU A 60 -1.72 -4.96 -10.86
C LEU A 60 -0.43 -4.14 -10.84
N GLY A 61 -0.19 -3.35 -9.80
CA GLY A 61 1.02 -2.53 -9.65
C GLY A 61 2.29 -3.38 -9.68
N VAL A 62 2.34 -4.43 -8.86
CA VAL A 62 3.50 -5.34 -8.78
C VAL A 62 3.69 -6.14 -10.07
N SER A 63 2.61 -6.49 -10.77
CA SER A 63 2.72 -7.18 -12.08
C SER A 63 3.38 -6.28 -13.12
N ILE A 64 3.06 -4.99 -13.14
CA ILE A 64 3.70 -4.01 -14.02
C ILE A 64 5.20 -3.89 -13.67
N GLY A 65 5.52 -3.83 -12.38
CA GLY A 65 6.90 -3.73 -11.89
C GLY A 65 7.72 -5.01 -12.08
N GLY A 66 7.13 -6.18 -11.87
CA GLY A 66 7.84 -7.46 -11.85
C GLY A 66 8.44 -7.92 -13.18
N VAL A 67 7.97 -7.40 -14.30
CA VAL A 67 8.42 -7.80 -15.65
C VAL A 67 9.93 -7.58 -15.86
N GLY A 68 10.51 -6.57 -15.21
CA GLY A 68 11.93 -6.23 -15.35
C GLY A 68 12.90 -7.05 -14.48
N LEU A 69 12.42 -7.87 -13.55
CA LEU A 69 13.29 -8.56 -12.57
C LEU A 69 14.31 -9.51 -13.19
N PRO A 70 13.97 -10.38 -14.19
CA PRO A 70 14.97 -11.24 -14.83
C PRO A 70 16.06 -10.44 -15.54
N LEU A 71 15.69 -9.37 -16.25
CA LEU A 71 16.62 -8.49 -16.94
C LEU A 71 17.51 -7.70 -15.96
N LEU A 72 16.97 -7.33 -14.80
CA LEU A 72 17.74 -6.71 -13.72
C LEU A 72 18.83 -7.65 -13.20
N THR A 73 18.48 -8.91 -12.97
CA THR A 73 19.44 -9.96 -12.56
C THR A 73 20.53 -10.15 -13.60
N GLU A 74 20.15 -10.26 -14.87
CA GLU A 74 21.08 -10.45 -15.98
C GLU A 74 22.08 -9.29 -16.09
N ASN A 75 21.59 -8.05 -16.10
CA ASN A 75 22.44 -6.86 -16.20
C ASN A 75 23.35 -6.73 -14.97
N TYR A 76 22.86 -7.05 -13.80
CA TYR A 76 23.67 -7.05 -12.59
C TYR A 76 24.81 -8.08 -12.63
N VAL A 77 24.54 -9.29 -13.09
CA VAL A 77 25.56 -10.36 -13.25
C VAL A 77 26.61 -10.00 -14.30
N LYS A 78 26.18 -9.34 -15.39
CA LYS A 78 27.10 -8.82 -16.44
C LYS A 78 27.93 -7.62 -15.99
N GLY A 79 27.65 -7.04 -14.82
CA GLY A 79 28.31 -5.82 -14.33
C GLY A 79 27.84 -4.54 -14.98
N ASP A 80 26.76 -4.59 -15.79
CA ASP A 80 26.14 -3.39 -16.38
C ASP A 80 25.24 -2.69 -15.37
N LEU A 81 25.88 -2.01 -14.42
CA LEU A 81 25.19 -1.28 -13.36
C LEU A 81 24.40 -0.08 -13.91
N ARG A 82 24.76 0.43 -15.09
CA ARG A 82 24.03 1.56 -15.69
C ARG A 82 22.65 1.10 -16.18
N SER A 83 22.58 -0.02 -16.90
CA SER A 83 21.33 -0.61 -17.35
C SER A 83 20.49 -1.12 -16.19
N ALA A 84 21.12 -1.74 -15.17
CA ALA A 84 20.44 -2.14 -13.94
C ALA A 84 19.81 -0.93 -13.20
N SER A 85 20.56 0.17 -13.06
CA SER A 85 20.08 1.42 -12.46
C SER A 85 18.87 2.01 -13.22
N LYS A 86 18.93 2.02 -14.55
CA LYS A 86 17.85 2.51 -15.40
C LYS A 86 16.58 1.65 -15.24
N LEU A 87 16.73 0.31 -15.23
CA LEU A 87 15.61 -0.61 -15.02
C LEU A 87 14.90 -0.37 -13.70
N ILE A 88 15.64 -0.20 -12.60
CA ILE A 88 15.06 0.11 -11.28
C ILE A 88 14.27 1.41 -11.32
N GLN A 89 14.85 2.46 -11.92
CA GLN A 89 14.18 3.76 -12.02
C GLN A 89 12.91 3.70 -12.86
N ASP A 90 12.95 3.04 -14.00
CA ASP A 90 11.84 2.94 -14.93
C ASP A 90 10.72 2.07 -14.33
N ASN A 91 11.09 0.98 -13.67
CA ASN A 91 10.16 0.09 -12.98
C ASN A 91 9.40 0.80 -11.85
N LEU A 92 10.13 1.47 -10.94
CA LEU A 92 9.51 2.27 -9.89
C LEU A 92 8.63 3.39 -10.46
N THR A 93 9.06 4.01 -11.56
CA THR A 93 8.27 5.06 -12.20
C THR A 93 6.96 4.49 -12.75
N MET A 94 6.98 3.34 -13.41
CA MET A 94 5.79 2.67 -13.94
C MET A 94 4.84 2.24 -12.83
N LEU A 95 5.39 1.66 -11.75
CA LEU A 95 4.61 1.30 -10.58
C LEU A 95 3.87 2.52 -9.98
N LEU A 96 4.59 3.61 -9.74
CA LEU A 96 4.02 4.82 -9.14
C LEU A 96 3.05 5.54 -10.09
N LEU A 97 3.31 5.51 -11.40
CA LEU A 97 2.43 6.08 -12.43
C LEU A 97 1.07 5.35 -12.45
N PHE A 98 1.04 4.08 -12.10
CA PHE A 98 -0.20 3.33 -11.94
C PHE A 98 -0.80 3.51 -10.54
N LEU A 99 -0.02 3.27 -9.47
CA LEU A 99 -0.55 3.23 -8.11
C LEU A 99 -1.09 4.58 -7.62
N PHE A 100 -0.44 5.70 -7.94
CA PHE A 100 -0.89 7.00 -7.43
C PHE A 100 -2.27 7.38 -7.97
N PRO A 101 -2.49 7.43 -9.29
CA PRO A 101 -3.82 7.77 -9.79
C PRO A 101 -4.85 6.70 -9.44
N ALA A 102 -4.51 5.40 -9.49
CA ALA A 102 -5.45 4.33 -9.15
C ALA A 102 -5.90 4.43 -7.67
N THR A 103 -4.96 4.64 -6.74
CA THR A 103 -5.27 4.80 -5.31
C THR A 103 -6.13 6.03 -5.06
N VAL A 104 -5.77 7.18 -5.65
CA VAL A 104 -6.55 8.42 -5.50
C VAL A 104 -7.93 8.27 -6.15
N GLY A 105 -8.02 7.63 -7.31
CA GLY A 105 -9.30 7.33 -7.96
C GLY A 105 -10.21 6.50 -7.06
N VAL A 106 -9.69 5.41 -6.47
CA VAL A 106 -10.46 4.58 -5.53
C VAL A 106 -10.88 5.37 -4.28
N VAL A 107 -10.03 6.25 -3.77
CA VAL A 107 -10.37 7.11 -2.62
C VAL A 107 -11.55 8.04 -2.96
N MET A 108 -11.55 8.62 -4.15
CA MET A 108 -12.60 9.57 -4.59
C MET A 108 -13.97 8.90 -4.75
N VAL A 109 -13.99 7.65 -5.16
CA VAL A 109 -15.23 6.85 -5.26
C VAL A 109 -15.35 5.83 -4.13
N GLY A 110 -14.70 6.08 -2.99
CA GLY A 110 -14.55 5.14 -1.87
C GLY A 110 -15.89 4.76 -1.24
N GLU A 111 -16.78 5.71 -0.98
CA GLU A 111 -18.10 5.42 -0.42
C GLU A 111 -18.97 4.59 -1.36
N PRO A 112 -19.15 4.92 -2.66
CA PRO A 112 -19.81 4.06 -3.63
C PRO A 112 -19.20 2.67 -3.74
N ILE A 113 -17.87 2.55 -3.81
CA ILE A 113 -17.19 1.23 -3.85
C ILE A 113 -17.51 0.43 -2.59
N TYR A 114 -17.36 1.03 -1.42
CA TYR A 114 -17.67 0.35 -0.16
C TYR A 114 -19.13 -0.11 -0.13
N THR A 115 -20.07 0.74 -0.59
CA THR A 115 -21.50 0.46 -0.62
C THR A 115 -21.85 -0.74 -1.51
N ILE A 116 -21.15 -0.89 -2.65
CA ILE A 116 -21.35 -2.03 -3.56
C ILE A 116 -21.07 -3.36 -2.84
N PHE A 117 -19.97 -3.44 -2.10
CA PHE A 117 -19.51 -4.70 -1.49
C PHE A 117 -20.14 -4.98 -0.13
N TYR A 118 -20.28 -3.94 0.72
CA TYR A 118 -20.57 -4.10 2.15
C TYR A 118 -21.84 -3.38 2.61
N GLY A 119 -22.45 -2.56 1.76
CA GLY A 119 -23.55 -1.67 2.11
C GLY A 119 -23.05 -0.31 2.57
N LYS A 120 -23.97 0.57 2.96
CA LYS A 120 -23.66 1.95 3.34
C LYS A 120 -22.68 1.99 4.53
N PRO A 121 -21.49 2.57 4.39
CA PRO A 121 -20.53 2.67 5.49
C PRO A 121 -20.97 3.71 6.52
N ASP A 122 -20.57 3.51 7.77
CA ASP A 122 -20.46 4.57 8.74
C ASP A 122 -19.17 5.39 8.52
N GLY A 123 -19.01 6.50 9.25
CA GLY A 123 -17.85 7.36 9.09
C GLY A 123 -16.52 6.68 9.46
N LEU A 124 -16.53 5.75 10.44
CA LEU A 124 -15.35 4.99 10.85
C LEU A 124 -14.96 3.98 9.79
N ALA A 125 -15.91 3.20 9.29
CA ALA A 125 -15.67 2.19 8.25
C ALA A 125 -15.13 2.83 6.96
N LEU A 126 -15.71 3.95 6.53
CA LEU A 126 -15.24 4.67 5.35
C LEU A 126 -13.83 5.25 5.56
N GLY A 127 -13.57 5.87 6.71
CA GLY A 127 -12.26 6.43 7.03
C GLY A 127 -11.16 5.37 7.06
N LEU A 128 -11.41 4.23 7.69
CA LEU A 128 -10.48 3.10 7.73
C LEU A 128 -10.25 2.48 6.35
N PHE A 129 -11.31 2.36 5.55
CA PHE A 129 -11.21 1.90 4.16
C PHE A 129 -10.32 2.83 3.33
N ILE A 130 -10.56 4.14 3.37
CA ILE A 130 -9.74 5.13 2.65
C ILE A 130 -8.28 5.07 3.10
N PHE A 131 -8.03 4.99 4.41
CA PHE A 131 -6.68 4.89 4.92
C PHE A 131 -5.97 3.62 4.44
N ALA A 132 -6.65 2.47 4.46
CA ALA A 132 -6.08 1.20 3.97
C ALA A 132 -5.80 1.24 2.46
N VAL A 133 -6.66 1.89 1.67
CA VAL A 133 -6.43 2.11 0.24
C VAL A 133 -5.19 2.99 0.02
N LEU A 134 -5.02 4.09 0.75
CA LEU A 134 -3.81 4.91 0.69
C LEU A 134 -2.56 4.13 1.11
N GLN A 135 -2.66 3.31 2.15
CA GLN A 135 -1.58 2.44 2.63
C GLN A 135 -1.15 1.41 1.57
N SER A 136 -2.07 0.96 0.69
CA SER A 136 -1.74 0.00 -0.37
C SER A 136 -0.64 0.49 -1.32
N THR A 137 -0.49 1.81 -1.50
CA THR A 137 0.62 2.40 -2.25
C THR A 137 1.97 2.14 -1.58
N ILE A 138 2.06 2.32 -0.26
CA ILE A 138 3.28 2.04 0.52
C ILE A 138 3.63 0.56 0.41
N LEU A 139 2.62 -0.29 0.55
CA LEU A 139 2.79 -1.73 0.46
C LEU A 139 3.22 -2.18 -0.95
N GLY A 140 2.62 -1.62 -2.01
CA GLY A 140 3.01 -1.89 -3.39
C GLY A 140 4.46 -1.52 -3.68
N VAL A 141 4.92 -0.36 -3.19
CA VAL A 141 6.33 0.06 -3.29
C VAL A 141 7.26 -0.90 -2.56
N TYR A 142 6.89 -1.38 -1.37
CA TYR A 142 7.68 -2.37 -0.65
C TYR A 142 7.77 -3.70 -1.43
N MET A 143 6.63 -4.17 -1.96
CA MET A 143 6.54 -5.43 -2.71
C MET A 143 7.29 -5.40 -4.05
N ASP A 144 7.56 -4.23 -4.59
CA ASP A 144 8.35 -4.04 -5.80
C ASP A 144 9.85 -3.92 -5.48
N LEU A 145 10.22 -3.10 -4.49
CA LEU A 145 11.62 -2.86 -4.13
C LEU A 145 12.31 -4.08 -3.50
N SER A 146 11.59 -4.85 -2.68
CA SER A 146 12.17 -5.98 -1.96
C SER A 146 12.65 -7.09 -2.91
N PRO A 147 11.88 -7.56 -3.91
CA PRO A 147 12.36 -8.49 -4.94
C PRO A 147 13.50 -7.94 -5.80
N MET A 148 13.53 -6.64 -6.10
CA MET A 148 14.65 -6.03 -6.86
C MET A 148 15.97 -6.18 -6.13
N LEU A 149 16.00 -5.92 -4.81
CA LEU A 149 17.21 -6.10 -4.01
C LEU A 149 17.62 -7.56 -3.94
N GLN A 150 16.66 -8.49 -3.89
CA GLN A 150 16.89 -9.92 -3.89
C GLN A 150 17.38 -10.43 -5.25
N ALA A 151 16.86 -9.91 -6.36
CA ALA A 151 17.31 -10.21 -7.72
C ALA A 151 18.78 -9.86 -7.96
N MET A 152 19.33 -8.93 -7.17
CA MET A 152 20.77 -8.60 -7.15
C MET A 152 21.56 -9.37 -6.09
N PHE A 153 21.05 -10.49 -5.59
CA PHE A 153 21.70 -11.38 -4.59
C PHE A 153 21.93 -10.76 -3.21
N HIS A 154 21.21 -9.69 -2.88
CA HIS A 154 21.31 -9.03 -1.57
C HIS A 154 20.24 -9.52 -0.58
N ASN A 155 19.90 -10.81 -0.61
CA ASN A 155 18.86 -11.46 0.18
C ASN A 155 18.98 -11.20 1.69
N ARG A 156 20.20 -11.29 2.25
CA ARG A 156 20.44 -11.04 3.68
C ARG A 156 20.12 -9.63 4.10
N LYS A 157 20.34 -8.64 3.22
CA LYS A 157 20.02 -7.23 3.49
C LYS A 157 18.51 -7.00 3.43
N ALA A 158 17.82 -7.60 2.46
CA ALA A 158 16.37 -7.51 2.36
C ALA A 158 15.68 -8.03 3.64
N ILE A 159 16.09 -9.20 4.15
CA ILE A 159 15.58 -9.75 5.42
C ILE A 159 15.90 -8.82 6.59
N ARG A 160 17.13 -8.31 6.69
CA ARG A 160 17.53 -7.43 7.79
C ARG A 160 16.67 -6.16 7.82
N TYR A 161 16.43 -5.55 6.67
CA TYR A 161 15.62 -4.34 6.58
C TYR A 161 14.15 -4.62 6.89
N PHE A 162 13.63 -5.76 6.43
CA PHE A 162 12.29 -6.21 6.81
C PHE A 162 12.20 -6.45 8.33
N PHE A 163 13.21 -7.05 8.94
CA PHE A 163 13.26 -7.26 10.39
C PHE A 163 13.21 -5.93 11.17
N TYR A 164 13.89 -4.89 10.69
CA TYR A 164 13.79 -3.56 11.32
C TYR A 164 12.36 -3.00 11.26
N GLY A 165 11.69 -3.15 10.13
CA GLY A 165 10.28 -2.80 10.01
C GLY A 165 9.38 -3.61 10.96
N SER A 166 9.62 -4.93 11.06
CA SER A 166 8.86 -5.81 11.94
C SER A 166 9.03 -5.45 13.42
N VAL A 167 10.24 -5.12 13.85
CA VAL A 167 10.50 -4.64 15.21
C VAL A 167 9.79 -3.31 15.46
N ALA A 168 9.85 -2.38 14.51
CA ALA A 168 9.13 -1.12 14.60
C ALA A 168 7.60 -1.34 14.70
N LYS A 169 7.05 -2.29 13.92
CA LYS A 169 5.63 -2.69 14.01
C LYS A 169 5.28 -3.14 15.42
N LEU A 170 6.05 -4.06 15.98
CA LEU A 170 5.81 -4.60 17.33
C LEU A 170 5.85 -3.52 18.42
N VAL A 171 6.84 -2.63 18.34
CA VAL A 171 7.02 -1.55 19.32
C VAL A 171 5.91 -0.50 19.21
N LEU A 172 5.53 -0.14 17.99
CA LEU A 172 4.55 0.92 17.75
C LEU A 172 3.09 0.43 17.86
N GLN A 173 2.83 -0.86 17.76
CA GLN A 173 1.48 -1.43 17.71
C GLN A 173 0.61 -0.99 18.91
N LEU A 174 1.08 -1.23 20.13
CA LEU A 174 0.33 -0.86 21.33
C LEU A 174 0.18 0.66 21.50
N PRO A 175 1.25 1.48 21.39
CA PRO A 175 1.12 2.93 21.47
C PRO A 175 0.16 3.53 20.43
N THR A 176 0.18 3.03 19.18
CA THR A 176 -0.70 3.56 18.15
C THR A 176 -2.14 3.13 18.34
N ILE A 177 -2.42 1.91 18.82
CA ILE A 177 -3.77 1.48 19.18
C ILE A 177 -4.30 2.34 20.34
N TYR A 178 -3.47 2.61 21.34
CA TYR A 178 -3.87 3.45 22.48
C TYR A 178 -4.22 4.89 22.06
N LEU A 179 -3.42 5.49 21.15
CA LEU A 179 -3.58 6.88 20.73
C LEU A 179 -4.65 7.06 19.64
N PHE A 180 -4.72 6.12 18.68
CA PHE A 180 -5.51 6.25 17.46
C PHE A 180 -6.60 5.18 17.33
N HIS A 181 -6.79 4.34 18.32
CA HIS A 181 -7.80 3.28 18.36
C HIS A 181 -7.77 2.40 17.10
N SER A 182 -8.87 2.35 16.35
CA SER A 182 -8.99 1.51 15.14
C SER A 182 -8.04 1.91 14.00
N TYR A 183 -7.51 3.12 13.97
CA TYR A 183 -6.48 3.55 13.01
C TYR A 183 -5.06 3.10 13.40
N GLY A 184 -4.85 2.73 14.66
CA GLY A 184 -3.53 2.35 15.20
C GLY A 184 -2.80 1.29 14.41
N PRO A 185 -3.42 0.14 14.08
CA PRO A 185 -2.79 -0.92 13.28
C PRO A 185 -2.34 -0.46 11.90
N LEU A 186 -3.13 0.37 11.23
CA LEU A 186 -2.78 0.92 9.90
C LEU A 186 -1.59 1.89 9.99
N ILE A 187 -1.56 2.75 11.00
CA ILE A 187 -0.45 3.68 11.23
C ILE A 187 0.84 2.93 11.54
N SER A 188 0.80 1.96 12.47
CA SER A 188 1.97 1.15 12.82
C SER A 188 2.50 0.37 11.61
N THR A 189 1.62 -0.21 10.79
CA THR A 189 1.98 -0.91 9.54
C THR A 189 2.60 0.03 8.53
N SER A 190 2.06 1.25 8.36
CA SER A 190 2.62 2.24 7.43
C SER A 190 4.05 2.60 7.80
N ILE A 191 4.32 2.89 9.08
CA ILE A 191 5.66 3.19 9.58
C ILE A 191 6.58 1.98 9.41
N ALA A 192 6.11 0.78 9.77
CA ALA A 192 6.84 -0.47 9.65
C ALA A 192 7.27 -0.79 8.22
N LEU A 193 6.47 -0.39 7.21
CA LEU A 193 6.80 -0.58 5.79
C LEU A 193 7.70 0.54 5.25
N ILE A 194 7.53 1.78 5.69
CA ILE A 194 8.38 2.90 5.26
C ILE A 194 9.84 2.66 5.64
N ILE A 195 10.11 2.11 6.83
CA ILE A 195 11.47 1.82 7.30
C ILE A 195 12.24 0.92 6.31
N PRO A 196 11.80 -0.30 5.98
CA PRO A 196 12.50 -1.15 5.02
C PRO A 196 12.54 -0.52 3.62
N ILE A 197 11.50 0.18 3.16
CA ILE A 197 11.50 0.89 1.87
C ILE A 197 12.68 1.85 1.79
N LEU A 198 12.89 2.69 2.80
CA LEU A 198 13.98 3.66 2.83
C LEU A 198 15.36 2.98 2.82
N PHE A 199 15.54 1.92 3.59
CA PHE A 199 16.81 1.18 3.63
C PHE A 199 17.07 0.43 2.32
N ILE A 200 16.06 -0.24 1.76
CA ILE A 200 16.17 -0.95 0.48
C ILE A 200 16.50 0.04 -0.64
N TYR A 201 15.75 1.13 -0.75
CA TYR A 201 15.99 2.15 -1.76
C TYR A 201 17.40 2.74 -1.68
N ARG A 202 17.85 3.03 -0.46
CA ARG A 202 19.21 3.52 -0.20
C ARG A 202 20.29 2.51 -0.62
N GLU A 203 20.03 1.21 -0.36
CA GLU A 203 20.94 0.14 -0.75
C GLU A 203 20.96 -0.06 -2.27
N LEU A 204 19.81 0.00 -2.94
CA LEU A 204 19.72 -0.03 -4.40
C LEU A 204 20.54 1.11 -5.02
N CYS A 205 20.40 2.32 -4.51
CA CYS A 205 21.21 3.47 -4.94
C CYS A 205 22.70 3.22 -4.75
N ARG A 206 23.09 2.63 -3.61
CA ARG A 206 24.51 2.35 -3.30
C ARG A 206 25.11 1.29 -4.22
N VAL A 207 24.37 0.21 -4.46
CA VAL A 207 24.85 -0.95 -5.23
C VAL A 207 24.95 -0.64 -6.73
N THR A 208 23.98 0.12 -7.26
CA THR A 208 23.93 0.42 -8.70
C THR A 208 24.51 1.78 -9.09
N GLY A 209 24.88 2.61 -8.12
CA GLY A 209 25.28 3.99 -8.39
C GLY A 209 24.13 4.89 -8.85
N MET A 210 22.88 4.46 -8.66
CA MET A 210 21.67 5.19 -9.07
C MET A 210 21.58 6.55 -8.38
N ARG A 211 21.27 7.59 -9.14
CA ARG A 211 20.95 8.92 -8.59
C ARG A 211 19.51 8.95 -8.09
N GLY A 212 19.32 8.95 -6.78
CA GLY A 212 17.99 8.98 -6.14
C GLY A 212 17.09 10.14 -6.58
N ASN A 213 17.70 11.28 -6.94
CA ASN A 213 16.97 12.47 -7.40
C ASN A 213 16.13 12.24 -8.65
N VAL A 214 16.47 11.27 -9.51
CA VAL A 214 15.71 10.99 -10.74
C VAL A 214 14.34 10.43 -10.41
N VAL A 215 14.28 9.41 -9.56
CA VAL A 215 13.01 8.82 -9.11
C VAL A 215 12.20 9.87 -8.35
N PHE A 216 12.84 10.62 -7.46
CA PHE A 216 12.16 11.66 -6.68
C PHE A 216 11.50 12.73 -7.57
N ARG A 217 12.20 13.24 -8.60
CA ARG A 217 11.62 14.20 -9.55
C ARG A 217 10.45 13.61 -10.34
N ARG A 218 10.57 12.34 -10.79
CA ARG A 218 9.49 11.64 -11.48
C ARG A 218 8.29 11.44 -10.55
N THR A 219 8.52 11.08 -9.28
CA THR A 219 7.45 10.94 -8.28
C THR A 219 6.71 12.25 -8.04
N ILE A 220 7.41 13.39 -7.94
CA ILE A 220 6.77 14.71 -7.84
C ILE A 220 5.89 14.99 -9.07
N LEU A 221 6.40 14.73 -10.27
CA LEU A 221 5.62 14.93 -11.50
C LEU A 221 4.36 14.06 -11.52
N ILE A 222 4.49 12.78 -11.15
CA ILE A 222 3.35 11.86 -11.05
C ILE A 222 2.34 12.36 -10.01
N SER A 223 2.82 12.83 -8.85
CA SER A 223 1.95 13.39 -7.81
C SER A 223 1.19 14.63 -8.29
N LEU A 224 1.85 15.51 -9.06
CA LEU A 224 1.20 16.69 -9.65
C LEU A 224 0.13 16.29 -10.68
N LEU A 225 0.44 15.33 -11.57
CA LEU A 225 -0.53 14.80 -12.53
C LEU A 225 -1.72 14.13 -11.83
N THR A 226 -1.46 13.36 -10.77
CA THR A 226 -2.51 12.75 -9.95
C THR A 226 -3.36 13.82 -9.26
N PHE A 227 -2.75 14.90 -8.81
CA PHE A 227 -3.48 16.01 -8.21
C PHE A 227 -4.38 16.74 -9.24
N VAL A 228 -3.91 16.93 -10.47
CA VAL A 228 -4.75 17.45 -11.56
C VAL A 228 -5.93 16.51 -11.85
N MET A 229 -5.68 15.20 -11.90
CA MET A 229 -6.74 14.18 -12.02
C MET A 229 -7.74 14.28 -10.86
N PHE A 230 -7.25 14.42 -9.62
CA PHE A 230 -8.09 14.58 -8.43
C PHE A 230 -9.04 15.79 -8.56
N ILE A 231 -8.54 16.95 -9.02
CA ILE A 231 -9.37 18.15 -9.25
C ILE A 231 -10.40 17.88 -10.36
N GLY A 232 -9.98 17.25 -11.47
CA GLY A 232 -10.85 16.94 -12.60
C GLY A 232 -12.00 16.01 -12.21
N VAL A 233 -11.68 14.90 -11.55
CA VAL A 233 -12.68 13.94 -11.04
C VAL A 233 -13.57 14.60 -9.99
N GLY A 234 -13.01 15.42 -9.09
CA GLY A 234 -13.79 16.18 -8.11
C GLY A 234 -14.79 17.13 -8.74
N ALA A 235 -14.40 17.82 -9.83
CA ALA A 235 -15.32 18.69 -10.60
C ALA A 235 -16.44 17.86 -11.25
N ILE A 236 -16.13 16.70 -11.82
CA ILE A 236 -17.13 15.79 -12.38
C ILE A 236 -18.11 15.33 -11.29
N GLN A 237 -17.58 14.91 -10.14
CA GLN A 237 -18.41 14.47 -9.00
C GLN A 237 -19.31 15.61 -8.49
N TRP A 238 -18.80 16.83 -8.44
CA TRP A 238 -19.58 17.99 -8.04
C TRP A 238 -20.75 18.25 -9.02
N ILE A 239 -20.49 18.21 -10.32
CA ILE A 239 -21.53 18.38 -11.36
C ILE A 239 -22.55 17.24 -11.29
N LEU A 240 -22.10 15.98 -11.19
CA LEU A 240 -22.97 14.82 -11.10
C LEU A 240 -23.80 14.82 -9.81
N GLY A 241 -23.27 15.35 -8.71
CA GLY A 241 -23.96 15.46 -7.43
C GLY A 241 -25.25 16.29 -7.49
N PHE A 242 -25.41 17.22 -8.47
CA PHE A 242 -26.66 17.93 -8.72
C PHE A 242 -27.72 17.06 -9.41
N VAL A 243 -27.31 16.05 -10.16
CA VAL A 243 -28.19 15.25 -11.00
C VAL A 243 -28.41 13.85 -10.42
N PHE A 244 -27.40 13.34 -9.72
CA PHE A 244 -27.36 11.93 -9.36
C PHE A 244 -26.79 11.71 -7.96
N GLN A 245 -27.63 11.26 -7.03
CA GLN A 245 -27.17 10.81 -5.71
C GLN A 245 -27.22 9.29 -5.65
N PRO A 246 -26.10 8.57 -5.49
CA PRO A 246 -26.07 7.13 -5.44
C PRO A 246 -26.72 6.62 -4.15
N SER A 247 -27.98 6.19 -4.25
CA SER A 247 -28.72 5.58 -3.16
C SER A 247 -28.89 4.08 -3.39
N GLY A 248 -27.93 3.26 -2.88
CA GLY A 248 -27.97 1.81 -2.98
C GLY A 248 -26.94 1.22 -3.95
N ARG A 249 -26.82 -0.12 -3.94
CA ARG A 249 -25.74 -0.86 -4.62
C ARG A 249 -25.70 -0.65 -6.15
N LEU A 250 -26.86 -0.72 -6.81
CA LEU A 250 -26.94 -0.55 -8.27
C LEU A 250 -26.56 0.86 -8.70
N TRP A 251 -27.07 1.86 -8.00
CA TRP A 251 -26.75 3.26 -8.28
C TRP A 251 -25.29 3.59 -7.99
N SER A 252 -24.71 3.01 -6.94
CA SER A 252 -23.27 3.13 -6.65
C SER A 252 -22.40 2.49 -7.75
N PHE A 253 -22.84 1.35 -8.31
CA PHE A 253 -22.13 0.72 -9.43
C PHE A 253 -22.14 1.60 -10.68
N LEU A 254 -23.30 2.15 -11.05
CA LEU A 254 -23.40 3.08 -12.17
C LEU A 254 -22.55 4.34 -11.96
N TYR A 255 -22.57 4.86 -10.74
CA TYR A 255 -21.77 6.05 -10.40
C TYR A 255 -20.26 5.78 -10.55
N VAL A 256 -19.77 4.65 -10.03
CA VAL A 256 -18.35 4.25 -10.16
C VAL A 256 -17.96 4.07 -11.63
N THR A 257 -18.84 3.50 -12.46
CA THR A 257 -18.56 3.31 -13.90
C THR A 257 -18.55 4.61 -14.70
N LEU A 258 -19.27 5.64 -14.25
CA LEU A 258 -19.32 6.95 -14.92
C LEU A 258 -18.15 7.87 -14.50
N VAL A 259 -17.69 7.76 -13.27
CA VAL A 259 -16.70 8.65 -12.66
C VAL A 259 -15.29 8.06 -12.70
N GLY A 260 -15.17 6.72 -12.56
CA GLY A 260 -13.90 5.98 -12.52
C GLY A 260 -13.47 5.50 -13.88
#